data_f798c1b5e5711daa92d17d9c653e6eae
#
_entry.id   f798c1b5e5711daa92d17d9c653e6eae
#
_cell.length_a   1.000
_cell.length_b   1.000
_cell.length_c   1.000
_cell.angle_alpha   90.00
_cell.angle_beta   90.00
_cell.angle_gamma   90.00
#
_symmetry.space_group_name_H-M   'P 1'
#
loop_
_entity.id
_entity.type
_entity.pdbx_description
1 polymer ?
#
loop_
_entity_poly.entity_id
_entity_poly.type
_entity_poly.pdbx_seq_one_letter_code
_entity_poly.pdbx_strand_id
1 'polypeptide(L)'
;MHGKVKGMTCKRDATGRIFTEVQLKLTETLKGKPSGEVFRLVHGGGILGGKRSRSVADPKFKIGEEVVVFVVFNSRGEAIPLGMNQGQFEVFRPVASGEAMVRNPFHGLAKRNDGRAVFKRALGQAQPLTLSELKRRIRRAAK
;
A
#
# COMPACT_ATOMS: atom_id res chain seq x y z
N MET A 1 4.43 -3.67 -6.90
CA MET A 1 4.89 -2.30 -7.22
C MET A 1 5.48 -1.66 -5.98
N HIS A 2 6.67 -1.09 -6.11
CA HIS A 2 7.33 -0.33 -5.05
C HIS A 2 7.51 1.10 -5.52
N GLY A 3 7.03 2.06 -4.77
CA GLY A 3 7.12 3.46 -5.15
C GLY A 3 6.64 4.41 -4.07
N LYS A 4 6.55 5.68 -4.42
CA LYS A 4 6.06 6.74 -3.54
C LYS A 4 4.73 7.28 -4.03
N VAL A 5 3.84 7.57 -3.10
CA VAL A 5 2.55 8.18 -3.41
C VAL A 5 2.78 9.61 -3.87
N LYS A 6 2.53 9.86 -5.16
CA LYS A 6 2.68 11.17 -5.78
C LYS A 6 1.45 12.03 -5.58
N GLY A 7 0.27 11.44 -5.65
CA GLY A 7 -0.99 12.14 -5.53
C GLY A 7 -2.16 11.21 -5.33
N MET A 8 -3.27 11.78 -4.91
CA MET A 8 -4.54 11.07 -4.72
C MET A 8 -5.68 11.96 -5.17
N THR A 9 -6.67 11.38 -5.83
CA THR A 9 -7.86 12.10 -6.27
C THR A 9 -9.10 11.28 -5.95
N CYS A 10 -10.02 11.87 -5.19
CA CYS A 10 -11.32 11.24 -4.94
C CYS A 10 -12.25 11.52 -6.12
N LYS A 11 -12.94 10.50 -6.56
CA LYS A 11 -13.84 10.55 -7.72
C LYS A 11 -15.15 9.84 -7.39
N ARG A 12 -16.16 10.11 -8.20
CA ARG A 12 -17.44 9.43 -8.13
C ARG A 12 -17.70 8.73 -9.47
N ASP A 13 -18.09 7.46 -9.41
CA ASP A 13 -18.43 6.73 -10.62
C ASP A 13 -19.88 7.01 -11.07
N ALA A 14 -20.31 6.39 -12.18
CA ALA A 14 -21.64 6.58 -12.75
C ALA A 14 -22.76 6.13 -11.80
N THR A 15 -22.47 5.25 -10.84
CA THR A 15 -23.44 4.77 -9.85
C THR A 15 -23.49 5.62 -8.59
N GLY A 16 -22.63 6.66 -8.50
CA GLY A 16 -22.53 7.52 -7.33
C GLY A 16 -21.58 7.02 -6.26
N ARG A 17 -20.87 5.93 -6.51
CA ARG A 17 -19.90 5.36 -5.59
C ARG A 17 -18.63 6.22 -5.54
N ILE A 18 -18.19 6.54 -4.33
CA ILE A 18 -16.96 7.30 -4.12
C ILE A 18 -15.77 6.34 -4.13
N PHE A 19 -14.73 6.69 -4.88
CA PHE A 19 -13.49 5.95 -4.91
C PHE A 19 -12.30 6.91 -4.97
N THR A 20 -11.11 6.41 -4.61
CA THR A 20 -9.88 7.19 -4.64
C THR A 20 -8.93 6.60 -5.68
N GLU A 21 -8.43 7.44 -6.59
CA GLU A 21 -7.33 7.11 -7.48
C GLU A 21 -6.03 7.53 -6.82
N VAL A 22 -5.11 6.58 -6.69
CA VAL A 22 -3.78 6.81 -6.11
C VAL A 22 -2.76 6.74 -7.22
N GLN A 23 -1.89 7.73 -7.29
CA GLN A 23 -0.81 7.81 -8.27
C GLN A 23 0.51 7.50 -7.57
N LEU A 24 1.17 6.45 -8.02
CA LEU A 24 2.47 6.04 -7.50
C LEU A 24 3.56 6.38 -8.49
N LYS A 25 4.58 7.09 -8.04
CA LYS A 25 5.83 7.20 -8.79
C LYS A 25 6.65 5.95 -8.52
N LEU A 26 6.83 5.12 -9.54
CA LEU A 26 7.48 3.83 -9.36
C LEU A 26 8.98 3.98 -9.09
N THR A 27 9.45 3.30 -8.06
CA THR A 27 10.87 3.10 -7.79
C THR A 27 11.32 1.80 -8.44
N GLU A 28 10.52 0.74 -8.29
CA GLU A 28 10.82 -0.58 -8.81
C GLU A 28 9.54 -1.37 -9.06
N THR A 29 9.51 -2.09 -10.17
CA THR A 29 8.45 -3.06 -10.45
C THR A 29 8.95 -4.45 -10.08
N LEU A 30 8.36 -5.04 -9.06
CA LEU A 30 8.77 -6.34 -8.54
C LEU A 30 8.15 -7.50 -9.32
N LYS A 31 6.99 -7.27 -9.92
CA LYS A 31 6.29 -8.22 -10.76
C LYS A 31 5.38 -7.47 -11.73
N GLY A 32 5.29 -7.94 -12.98
CA GLY A 32 4.49 -7.32 -14.01
C GLY A 32 5.27 -6.30 -14.83
N LYS A 33 4.59 -5.70 -15.80
CA LYS A 33 5.18 -4.71 -16.71
C LYS A 33 4.25 -3.49 -16.80
N PRO A 34 4.33 -2.54 -15.86
CA PRO A 34 3.55 -1.32 -15.99
C PRO A 34 4.10 -0.47 -17.13
N SER A 35 3.24 0.34 -17.74
CA SER A 35 3.65 1.33 -18.71
C SER A 35 3.96 2.65 -18.01
N GLY A 36 5.16 3.19 -18.22
CA GLY A 36 5.55 4.50 -17.69
C GLY A 36 6.06 4.48 -16.24
N GLU A 37 6.39 5.66 -15.74
CA GLU A 37 6.96 5.88 -14.41
C GLU A 37 5.90 6.06 -13.33
N VAL A 38 4.67 6.40 -13.71
CA VAL A 38 3.56 6.63 -12.79
C VAL A 38 2.55 5.51 -12.96
N PHE A 39 2.29 4.81 -11.88
CA PHE A 39 1.30 3.74 -11.83
C PHE A 39 0.05 4.24 -11.09
N ARG A 40 -1.11 3.98 -11.66
CA ARG A 40 -2.40 4.36 -11.08
C ARG A 40 -3.12 3.15 -10.55
N LEU A 41 -3.60 3.25 -9.31
CA LEU A 41 -4.47 2.26 -8.71
C LEU A 41 -5.68 2.94 -8.10
N VAL A 42 -6.74 2.19 -7.88
CA VAL A 42 -7.96 2.71 -7.26
C VAL A 42 -8.35 1.86 -6.07
N HIS A 43 -8.96 2.49 -5.08
CA HIS A 43 -9.59 1.77 -3.97
C HIS A 43 -10.90 2.44 -3.61
N GLY A 44 -11.81 1.67 -3.01
CA GLY A 44 -13.09 2.19 -2.57
C GLY A 44 -12.93 3.18 -1.41
N GLY A 45 -13.90 4.07 -1.27
CA GLY A 45 -13.92 5.05 -0.20
C GLY A 45 -13.19 6.33 -0.52
N GLY A 46 -13.25 7.27 0.41
CA GLY A 46 -12.65 8.58 0.31
C GLY A 46 -13.59 9.68 0.79
N ILE A 47 -13.18 10.92 0.56
CA ILE A 47 -13.98 12.12 0.89
C ILE A 47 -14.20 12.92 -0.37
N LEU A 48 -15.47 13.16 -0.71
CA LEU A 48 -15.84 13.94 -1.89
C LEU A 48 -17.09 14.76 -1.58
N GLY A 49 -16.99 16.08 -1.82
CA GLY A 49 -18.11 16.98 -1.61
C GLY A 49 -18.67 16.95 -0.19
N GLY A 50 -17.84 16.80 0.82
CA GLY A 50 -18.24 16.70 2.22
C GLY A 50 -18.75 15.33 2.63
N LYS A 51 -18.91 14.40 1.71
CA LYS A 51 -19.31 13.02 2.02
C LYS A 51 -18.08 12.14 2.20
N ARG A 52 -18.12 11.32 3.25
CA ARG A 52 -17.07 10.38 3.59
C ARG A 52 -17.58 8.95 3.46
N SER A 53 -16.86 8.12 2.70
CA SER A 53 -17.13 6.70 2.58
C SER A 53 -15.86 5.96 2.97
N ARG A 54 -15.91 5.18 4.05
CA ARG A 54 -14.75 4.40 4.55
C ARG A 54 -15.18 3.12 5.19
N SER A 55 -14.32 2.12 5.05
CA SER A 55 -14.38 0.86 5.78
C SER A 55 -13.07 0.68 6.54
N VAL A 56 -13.06 -0.14 7.60
CA VAL A 56 -11.86 -0.44 8.37
C VAL A 56 -10.78 -1.14 7.51
N ALA A 57 -11.22 -1.89 6.50
CA ALA A 57 -10.33 -2.63 5.61
C ALA A 57 -9.83 -1.80 4.43
N ASP A 58 -10.28 -0.55 4.27
CA ASP A 58 -9.85 0.29 3.16
C ASP A 58 -8.34 0.60 3.27
N PRO A 59 -7.60 0.52 2.16
CA PRO A 59 -6.20 0.95 2.14
C PRO A 59 -6.09 2.42 2.51
N LYS A 60 -5.02 2.78 3.21
CA LYS A 60 -4.75 4.16 3.62
C LYS A 60 -3.43 4.60 3.01
N PHE A 61 -3.50 5.52 2.06
CA PHE A 61 -2.33 6.11 1.42
C PHE A 61 -2.16 7.55 1.87
N LYS A 62 -0.91 7.98 1.97
CA LYS A 62 -0.55 9.37 2.26
C LYS A 62 0.42 9.87 1.20
N ILE A 63 0.25 11.10 0.73
CA ILE A 63 1.15 11.71 -0.25
C ILE A 63 2.57 11.75 0.33
N GLY A 64 3.55 11.32 -0.46
CA GLY A 64 4.95 11.23 -0.05
C GLY A 64 5.34 9.94 0.63
N GLU A 65 4.37 9.09 0.96
CA GLU A 65 4.62 7.79 1.59
C GLU A 65 5.26 6.81 0.61
N GLU A 66 6.26 6.08 1.08
CA GLU A 66 6.85 4.98 0.32
C GLU A 66 6.10 3.68 0.63
N VAL A 67 5.68 2.97 -0.40
CA VAL A 67 4.83 1.79 -0.26
C VAL A 67 5.26 0.65 -1.19
N VAL A 68 4.95 -0.58 -0.78
CA VAL A 68 4.93 -1.74 -1.67
C VAL A 68 3.47 -2.19 -1.76
N VAL A 69 2.92 -2.23 -2.97
CA VAL A 69 1.52 -2.57 -3.19
C VAL A 69 1.41 -3.78 -4.10
N PHE A 70 0.64 -4.75 -3.64
CA PHE A 70 0.21 -5.89 -4.46
C PHE A 70 -1.12 -5.52 -5.08
N VAL A 71 -1.23 -5.63 -6.40
CA VAL A 71 -2.44 -5.25 -7.11
C VAL A 71 -2.99 -6.40 -7.93
N VAL A 72 -4.30 -6.38 -8.12
CA VAL A 72 -5.02 -7.18 -9.10
C VAL A 72 -5.82 -6.25 -9.99
N PHE A 73 -6.20 -6.71 -11.17
CA PHE A 73 -7.01 -5.92 -12.08
C PHE A 73 -8.47 -6.37 -11.99
N ASN A 74 -9.37 -5.40 -11.85
CA ASN A 74 -10.81 -5.67 -11.86
C ASN A 74 -11.35 -5.84 -13.29
N SER A 75 -12.65 -6.08 -13.42
CA SER A 75 -13.28 -6.27 -14.73
C SER A 75 -13.22 -5.06 -15.66
N ARG A 76 -12.96 -3.88 -15.11
CA ARG A 76 -12.80 -2.63 -15.87
C ARG A 76 -11.35 -2.35 -16.27
N GLY A 77 -10.42 -3.26 -15.93
CA GLY A 77 -9.00 -3.06 -16.17
C GLY A 77 -8.31 -2.13 -15.18
N GLU A 78 -8.97 -1.74 -14.11
CA GLU A 78 -8.38 -0.90 -13.07
C GLU A 78 -7.58 -1.73 -12.08
N ALA A 79 -6.40 -1.25 -11.70
CA ALA A 79 -5.58 -1.88 -10.67
C ALA A 79 -6.15 -1.57 -9.30
N ILE A 80 -6.37 -2.60 -8.49
CA ILE A 80 -6.85 -2.46 -7.12
C ILE A 80 -5.92 -3.20 -6.16
N PRO A 81 -5.75 -2.72 -4.92
CA PRO A 81 -4.94 -3.44 -3.93
C PRO A 81 -5.53 -4.83 -3.66
N LEU A 82 -4.68 -5.85 -3.69
CA LEU A 82 -5.06 -7.21 -3.39
C LEU A 82 -5.44 -7.33 -1.91
N GLY A 83 -6.66 -7.83 -1.63
CA GLY A 83 -7.10 -8.00 -0.25
C GLY A 83 -7.23 -6.69 0.52
N MET A 84 -7.50 -5.59 -0.15
CA MET A 84 -7.64 -4.27 0.46
C MET A 84 -6.35 -3.84 1.17
N ASN A 85 -6.38 -3.56 2.48
CA ASN A 85 -5.20 -3.13 3.22
C ASN A 85 -4.15 -4.22 3.43
N GLN A 86 -4.48 -5.48 3.16
CA GLN A 86 -3.50 -6.58 3.21
C GLN A 86 -2.45 -6.48 2.11
N GLY A 87 -2.82 -5.92 0.97
CA GLY A 87 -1.94 -5.78 -0.19
C GLY A 87 -1.09 -4.52 -0.16
N GLN A 88 -1.18 -3.72 0.89
CA GLN A 88 -0.45 -2.47 1.02
C GLN A 88 0.54 -2.56 2.18
N PHE A 89 1.83 -2.43 1.87
CA PHE A 89 2.89 -2.35 2.89
C PHE A 89 3.43 -0.93 2.94
N GLU A 90 3.50 -0.37 4.14
CA GLU A 90 4.22 0.88 4.39
C GLU A 90 5.71 0.57 4.53
N VAL A 91 6.55 1.35 3.87
CA VAL A 91 8.00 1.30 4.05
C VAL A 91 8.39 2.37 5.05
N PHE A 92 9.13 1.99 6.08
CA PHE A 92 9.63 2.92 7.08
C PHE A 92 11.07 2.57 7.46
N ARG A 93 11.79 3.56 8.00
CA ARG A 93 13.19 3.38 8.40
C ARG A 93 13.35 3.76 9.86
N PRO A 94 13.47 2.77 10.77
CA PRO A 94 13.76 3.06 12.18
C PRO A 94 15.08 3.82 12.32
N VAL A 95 15.08 4.84 13.18
CA VAL A 95 16.26 5.68 13.39
C VAL A 95 17.45 4.86 13.86
N ALA A 96 17.22 3.86 14.71
CA ALA A 96 18.28 3.05 15.30
C ALA A 96 19.04 2.21 14.27
N SER A 97 18.36 1.64 13.26
CA SER A 97 19.00 0.78 12.27
C SER A 97 19.19 1.44 10.91
N GLY A 98 18.37 2.42 10.56
CA GLY A 98 18.36 3.02 9.23
C GLY A 98 17.93 2.08 8.11
N GLU A 99 17.69 0.81 8.40
CA GLU A 99 17.30 -0.19 7.42
C GLU A 99 15.82 -0.03 7.04
N ALA A 100 15.51 -0.15 5.75
CA ALA A 100 14.13 -0.07 5.28
C ALA A 100 13.34 -1.29 5.75
N MET A 101 12.30 -1.04 6.52
CA MET A 101 11.36 -2.03 7.04
C MET A 101 10.02 -1.87 6.38
N VAL A 102 9.23 -2.93 6.36
CA VAL A 102 7.87 -2.91 5.84
C VAL A 102 6.89 -3.44 6.87
N ARG A 103 5.66 -2.94 6.80
CA ARG A 103 4.57 -3.41 7.67
C ARG A 103 3.22 -3.21 7.01
N ASN A 104 2.28 -4.05 7.38
CA ASN A 104 0.85 -3.86 7.14
C ASN A 104 0.08 -4.36 8.37
N PRO A 105 -1.27 -4.35 8.38
CA PRO A 105 -2.01 -4.81 9.56
C PRO A 105 -1.74 -6.25 9.98
N PHE A 106 -1.15 -7.09 9.12
CA PHE A 106 -0.96 -8.52 9.34
C PHE A 106 0.51 -8.93 9.47
N HIS A 107 1.44 -8.10 8.98
CA HIS A 107 2.86 -8.45 8.89
C HIS A 107 3.74 -7.28 9.32
N GLY A 108 4.85 -7.61 9.93
CA GLY A 108 5.84 -6.64 10.38
C GLY A 108 5.50 -6.02 11.73
N LEU A 109 6.42 -5.22 12.24
CA LEU A 109 6.25 -4.52 13.50
C LEU A 109 5.48 -3.22 13.29
N ALA A 110 4.51 -2.95 14.16
CA ALA A 110 3.80 -1.69 14.14
C ALA A 110 4.72 -0.53 14.52
N LYS A 111 4.55 0.61 13.87
CA LYS A 111 5.27 1.84 14.22
C LYS A 111 4.53 2.54 15.34
N ARG A 112 5.25 2.90 16.41
CA ARG A 112 4.68 3.70 17.51
C ARG A 112 4.67 5.18 17.13
N ASN A 113 3.83 5.95 17.82
CA ASN A 113 3.76 7.42 17.64
C ASN A 113 5.09 8.10 17.98
N ASP A 114 5.89 7.50 18.87
CA ASP A 114 7.22 8.01 19.24
C ASP A 114 8.33 7.49 18.31
N GLY A 115 7.98 6.83 17.21
CA GLY A 115 8.93 6.28 16.25
C GLY A 115 9.46 4.89 16.57
N ARG A 116 9.14 4.33 17.73
CA ARG A 116 9.58 2.97 18.06
C ARG A 116 8.71 1.93 17.38
N ALA A 117 9.32 0.81 17.00
CA ALA A 117 8.57 -0.34 16.51
C ALA A 117 7.99 -1.13 17.69
N VAL A 118 6.75 -1.57 17.56
CA VAL A 118 6.08 -2.40 18.55
C VAL A 118 5.44 -3.61 17.88
N PHE A 119 5.26 -4.69 18.65
CA PHE A 119 4.52 -5.84 18.18
C PHE A 119 3.04 -5.52 18.13
N LYS A 120 2.43 -5.77 16.99
CA LYS A 120 1.00 -5.67 16.80
C LYS A 120 0.46 -7.09 16.66
N ARG A 121 -0.23 -7.57 17.70
CA ARG A 121 -0.87 -8.87 17.67
C ARG A 121 -2.22 -8.75 17.01
N ALA A 122 -2.27 -8.92 15.70
CA ALA A 122 -3.56 -8.99 15.01
C ALA A 122 -3.90 -10.43 14.66
N LEU A 123 -3.06 -11.09 13.89
CA LEU A 123 -3.27 -12.45 13.41
C LEU A 123 -1.92 -13.19 13.42
N GLY A 124 -1.58 -13.81 14.54
CA GLY A 124 -0.32 -14.50 14.70
C GLY A 124 0.78 -13.61 15.27
N GLN A 125 2.03 -14.08 15.20
CA GLN A 125 3.18 -13.36 15.73
C GLN A 125 3.67 -12.32 14.74
N ALA A 126 3.72 -11.05 15.19
CA ALA A 126 4.35 -10.00 14.39
C ALA A 126 5.87 -10.21 14.38
N GLN A 127 6.43 -10.40 13.21
CA GLN A 127 7.87 -10.55 13.01
C GLN A 127 8.41 -9.33 12.28
N PRO A 128 9.64 -8.86 12.63
CA PRO A 128 10.27 -7.82 11.83
C PRO A 128 10.40 -8.27 10.38
N LEU A 129 10.07 -7.40 9.45
CA LEU A 129 10.16 -7.69 8.03
C LEU A 129 10.87 -6.54 7.33
N THR A 130 12.00 -6.84 6.68
CA THR A 130 12.74 -5.83 5.92
C THR A 130 12.17 -5.72 4.51
N LEU A 131 12.37 -4.57 3.89
CA LEU A 131 12.02 -4.37 2.49
C LEU A 131 12.79 -5.35 1.60
N SER A 132 14.07 -5.59 1.89
CA SER A 132 14.89 -6.54 1.14
C SER A 132 14.34 -7.97 1.21
N GLU A 133 13.90 -8.40 2.37
CA GLU A 133 13.32 -9.74 2.55
C GLU A 133 11.98 -9.86 1.82
N LEU A 134 11.15 -8.83 1.87
CA LEU A 134 9.88 -8.82 1.13
C LEU A 134 10.14 -8.94 -0.37
N LYS A 135 11.08 -8.17 -0.90
CA LYS A 135 11.46 -8.23 -2.32
C LYS A 135 11.98 -9.62 -2.69
N ARG A 136 12.79 -10.22 -1.85
CA ARG A 136 13.31 -11.57 -2.06
C ARG A 136 12.19 -12.60 -2.15
N ARG A 137 11.21 -12.54 -1.25
CA ARG A 137 10.05 -13.42 -1.25
C ARG A 137 9.20 -13.25 -2.50
N ILE A 138 9.00 -12.02 -2.95
CA ILE A 138 8.25 -11.72 -4.18
C ILE A 138 8.95 -12.32 -5.40
N ARG A 139 10.27 -12.12 -5.53
CA ARG A 139 11.04 -12.65 -6.65
C ARG A 139 11.04 -14.19 -6.67
N ARG A 140 11.12 -14.82 -5.52
CA ARG A 140 11.05 -16.28 -5.39
C ARG A 140 9.68 -16.80 -5.83
N ALA A 141 8.60 -16.15 -5.43
CA ALA A 141 7.24 -16.54 -5.79
C ALA A 141 6.90 -16.28 -7.27
N ALA A 142 7.63 -15.37 -7.94
CA ALA A 142 7.39 -15.01 -9.32
C ALA A 142 8.04 -15.96 -10.34
N LYS A 143 8.84 -16.91 -9.88
CA LYS A 143 9.49 -17.91 -10.74
C LYS A 143 8.55 -19.07 -11.07
#